data_33438d226be4ff379dded58711f6b264
#
_entry.id   33438d226be4ff379dded58711f6b264
#
_cell.length_a   1.000
_cell.length_b   1.000
_cell.length_c   1.000
_cell.angle_alpha   90.00
_cell.angle_beta   90.00
_cell.angle_gamma   90.00
#
_symmetry.space_group_name_H-M   'P 1'
#
loop_
_entity.id
_entity.type
_entity.pdbx_description
1 polymer ?
#
loop_
_entity_poly.entity_id
_entity_poly.type
_entity_poly.pdbx_seq_one_letter_code
_entity_poly.pdbx_strand_id
1 'polypeptide(L)'
;MKKITFVGDIMIEPPVLKAAKRKGGKYDFSDVFKYVKPMFDKADYVIGNLETPLAGPEVKYTETHLRFNAPDEYADAVKEAGIKMVATANNHTFDRGYEGLVRTIKVLEEKGIGYHGTCLPGTERPEAFYFDLEDGTKVAVVVYTYGTNYKGSGGTCLAEGEWEGTVNLLRHQSHGTYLPGVFHGKDWIDKTFKKWQPNTRGKLKILLGMEATYPRADDLVEIENIEPYMQQMIADLKKAKEKADIVLFYPHMGGQFNLKPGYFSRYVIKRAKEACPDAIIASHSHCPQLALVEDGVPVINSLGNFNMSPLSYLAYHENLTEYGMLVHLYVEGKKIVKTTWTPILNYEKKGSQVSGYPVHEYYKTLKCEKKKAALEKDMKKLYGVVTGKVLKGEIFREEYDL
;
A
#
# COMPACT_ATOMS: atom_id res chain seq x y z
N MET A 1 16.85 11.28 18.14
CA MET A 1 16.05 11.27 16.88
C MET A 1 15.28 9.97 16.82
N LYS A 2 13.95 10.01 16.64
CA LYS A 2 13.06 8.85 16.55
C LYS A 2 12.79 8.51 15.10
N LYS A 3 12.51 7.25 14.78
CA LYS A 3 12.32 6.75 13.42
C LYS A 3 10.96 6.07 13.25
N ILE A 4 10.11 6.63 12.38
CA ILE A 4 8.85 6.00 11.96
C ILE A 4 9.10 5.39 10.57
N THR A 5 8.75 4.12 10.38
CA THR A 5 8.94 3.40 9.11
C THR A 5 7.60 2.99 8.52
N PHE A 6 7.38 3.31 7.26
CA PHE A 6 6.23 2.86 6.49
C PHE A 6 6.61 1.72 5.55
N VAL A 7 5.69 0.75 5.43
CA VAL A 7 5.80 -0.44 4.58
C VAL A 7 4.71 -0.39 3.52
N GLY A 8 5.03 -0.81 2.30
CA GLY A 8 4.07 -0.92 1.21
C GLY A 8 2.97 -1.96 1.43
N ASP A 9 2.30 -2.34 0.35
CA ASP A 9 1.11 -3.19 0.39
C ASP A 9 1.46 -4.62 0.85
N ILE A 10 0.92 -5.00 2.02
CA ILE A 10 1.06 -6.31 2.65
C ILE A 10 -0.13 -7.17 2.23
N MET A 11 0.10 -8.05 1.25
CA MET A 11 -0.94 -8.85 0.61
C MET A 11 -0.78 -10.33 0.89
N ILE A 12 -1.85 -11.10 0.61
CA ILE A 12 -1.84 -12.56 0.69
C ILE A 12 -2.21 -13.17 -0.67
N GLU A 13 -1.31 -13.11 -1.63
CA GLU A 13 -1.49 -13.78 -2.91
C GLU A 13 -1.46 -15.33 -2.78
N PRO A 14 -2.05 -16.10 -3.73
CA PRO A 14 -2.03 -17.55 -3.69
C PRO A 14 -0.65 -18.19 -3.51
N PRO A 15 0.45 -17.70 -4.13
CA PRO A 15 1.79 -18.24 -3.89
C PRO A 15 2.25 -18.07 -2.44
N VAL A 16 1.97 -16.92 -1.82
CA VAL A 16 2.34 -16.62 -0.43
C VAL A 16 1.63 -17.58 0.52
N LEU A 17 0.30 -17.72 0.37
CA LEU A 17 -0.50 -18.63 1.18
C LEU A 17 -0.09 -20.09 1.01
N LYS A 18 0.15 -20.51 -0.24
CA LYS A 18 0.58 -21.89 -0.55
C LYS A 18 1.93 -22.22 0.09
N ALA A 19 2.88 -21.32 0.03
CA ALA A 19 4.22 -21.51 0.60
C ALA A 19 4.21 -21.52 2.14
N ALA A 20 3.25 -20.83 2.77
CA ALA A 20 3.09 -20.80 4.22
C ALA A 20 2.44 -22.07 4.80
N LYS A 21 1.73 -22.86 3.99
CA LYS A 21 0.96 -24.02 4.47
C LYS A 21 1.85 -25.09 5.10
N ARG A 22 1.46 -25.58 6.27
CA ARG A 22 2.14 -26.65 7.04
C ARG A 22 1.19 -27.83 7.24
N LYS A 23 1.72 -28.94 7.79
CA LYS A 23 0.92 -30.12 8.15
C LYS A 23 -0.15 -29.74 9.19
N GLY A 24 -1.31 -30.40 9.13
CA GLY A 24 -2.41 -30.18 10.06
C GLY A 24 -3.19 -28.88 9.83
N GLY A 25 -3.12 -28.27 8.65
CA GLY A 25 -3.88 -27.07 8.30
C GLY A 25 -3.35 -25.77 8.91
N LYS A 26 -2.19 -25.80 9.54
CA LYS A 26 -1.51 -24.64 10.10
C LYS A 26 -0.79 -23.84 9.00
N TYR A 27 -0.47 -22.58 9.31
CA TYR A 27 0.31 -21.71 8.44
C TYR A 27 1.50 -21.12 9.21
N ASP A 28 2.57 -20.81 8.49
CA ASP A 28 3.78 -20.20 9.03
C ASP A 28 4.28 -19.17 8.02
N PHE A 29 4.21 -17.90 8.39
CA PHE A 29 4.59 -16.76 7.57
C PHE A 29 5.89 -16.09 8.02
N SER A 30 6.70 -16.77 8.84
CA SER A 30 7.94 -16.23 9.39
C SER A 30 8.93 -15.75 8.33
N ASP A 31 8.94 -16.35 7.14
CA ASP A 31 9.83 -15.95 6.06
C ASP A 31 9.41 -14.67 5.34
N VAL A 32 8.14 -14.23 5.44
CA VAL A 32 7.64 -13.04 4.71
C VAL A 32 8.40 -11.77 5.10
N PHE A 33 8.65 -11.58 6.40
CA PHE A 33 9.29 -10.38 6.95
C PHE A 33 10.76 -10.58 7.33
N LYS A 34 11.30 -11.78 7.16
CA LYS A 34 12.61 -12.22 7.63
C LYS A 34 13.75 -11.23 7.31
N TYR A 35 13.79 -10.72 6.10
CA TYR A 35 14.90 -9.88 5.65
C TYR A 35 14.77 -8.41 6.01
N VAL A 36 13.54 -7.94 6.27
CA VAL A 36 13.28 -6.56 6.68
C VAL A 36 13.21 -6.40 8.19
N LYS A 37 12.96 -7.50 8.94
CA LYS A 37 12.86 -7.44 10.40
C LYS A 37 14.03 -6.72 11.06
N PRO A 38 15.31 -6.92 10.68
CA PRO A 38 16.42 -6.17 11.28
C PRO A 38 16.33 -4.64 11.06
N MET A 39 15.63 -4.19 10.02
CA MET A 39 15.38 -2.76 9.80
C MET A 39 14.20 -2.26 10.63
N PHE A 40 13.16 -3.08 10.79
CA PHE A 40 12.01 -2.77 11.64
C PHE A 40 12.42 -2.68 13.11
N ASP A 41 13.33 -3.55 13.57
CA ASP A 41 13.87 -3.53 14.93
C ASP A 41 14.67 -2.25 15.25
N LYS A 42 15.15 -1.52 14.21
CA LYS A 42 15.81 -0.22 14.34
C LYS A 42 14.83 0.96 14.31
N ALA A 43 13.55 0.73 14.03
CA ALA A 43 12.53 1.76 13.99
C ALA A 43 11.78 1.84 15.33
N ASP A 44 11.46 3.03 15.79
CA ASP A 44 10.64 3.23 16.98
C ASP A 44 9.17 2.85 16.74
N TYR A 45 8.70 3.03 15.48
CA TYR A 45 7.34 2.66 15.09
C TYR A 45 7.28 2.22 13.62
N VAL A 46 6.61 1.11 13.35
CA VAL A 46 6.43 0.58 11.99
C VAL A 46 4.94 0.54 11.64
N ILE A 47 4.59 1.08 10.47
CA ILE A 47 3.23 1.21 9.95
C ILE A 47 3.17 0.52 8.58
N GLY A 48 2.14 -0.32 8.32
CA GLY A 48 1.94 -0.98 7.04
C GLY A 48 0.52 -0.82 6.50
N ASN A 49 0.29 -1.16 5.23
CA ASN A 49 -1.05 -1.32 4.67
C ASN A 49 -1.41 -2.81 4.64
N LEU A 50 -2.36 -3.24 5.47
CA LEU A 50 -2.87 -4.61 5.46
C LEU A 50 -3.92 -4.74 4.37
N GLU A 51 -3.48 -5.09 3.17
CA GLU A 51 -4.32 -5.20 1.98
C GLU A 51 -4.92 -6.60 1.83
N THR A 52 -5.44 -7.11 2.92
CA THR A 52 -6.14 -8.39 3.00
C THR A 52 -7.01 -8.46 4.25
N PRO A 53 -8.25 -8.97 4.19
CA PRO A 53 -9.01 -9.28 5.38
C PRO A 53 -8.48 -10.53 6.09
N LEU A 54 -8.83 -10.65 7.38
CA LEU A 54 -8.63 -11.79 8.27
C LEU A 54 -10.01 -12.41 8.59
N ALA A 55 -10.70 -12.87 7.54
CA ALA A 55 -12.10 -13.24 7.62
C ALA A 55 -12.37 -14.70 8.06
N GLY A 56 -11.32 -15.46 8.35
CA GLY A 56 -11.40 -16.83 8.85
C GLY A 56 -11.54 -17.92 7.79
N PRO A 57 -11.44 -19.19 8.19
CA PRO A 57 -11.47 -20.32 7.27
C PRO A 57 -12.87 -20.61 6.69
N GLU A 58 -13.95 -20.17 7.34
CA GLU A 58 -15.34 -20.45 6.96
C GLU A 58 -15.69 -19.86 5.58
N VAL A 59 -15.06 -18.73 5.25
CA VAL A 59 -15.26 -18.02 3.96
C VAL A 59 -14.13 -18.27 2.96
N LYS A 60 -13.37 -19.36 3.15
CA LYS A 60 -12.20 -19.78 2.40
C LYS A 60 -11.08 -18.73 2.36
N TYR A 61 -9.87 -19.18 2.47
CA TYR A 61 -8.67 -18.35 2.26
C TYR A 61 -8.48 -18.00 0.78
N THR A 62 -7.51 -17.15 0.50
CA THR A 62 -7.18 -16.67 -0.84
C THR A 62 -7.00 -17.80 -1.85
N GLU A 63 -7.79 -17.78 -2.92
CA GLU A 63 -7.70 -18.72 -4.03
C GLU A 63 -7.29 -18.01 -5.35
N THR A 64 -7.48 -16.70 -5.42
CA THR A 64 -7.21 -15.89 -6.63
C THR A 64 -6.42 -14.62 -6.29
N HIS A 65 -5.82 -14.00 -7.29
CA HIS A 65 -5.11 -12.72 -7.15
C HIS A 65 -6.03 -11.49 -7.02
N LEU A 66 -7.34 -11.68 -6.96
CA LEU A 66 -8.32 -10.57 -6.96
C LEU A 66 -9.23 -10.58 -5.72
N ARG A 67 -9.13 -11.60 -4.86
CA ARG A 67 -9.98 -11.73 -3.68
C ARG A 67 -9.22 -12.40 -2.55
N PHE A 68 -8.87 -11.62 -1.55
CA PHE A 68 -7.99 -12.06 -0.47
C PHE A 68 -8.75 -12.50 0.78
N ASN A 69 -8.10 -13.31 1.56
CA ASN A 69 -8.41 -13.66 2.93
C ASN A 69 -7.20 -14.38 3.53
N ALA A 70 -6.60 -13.83 4.56
CA ALA A 70 -5.46 -14.41 5.22
C ALA A 70 -5.85 -15.21 6.47
N PRO A 71 -5.11 -16.28 6.81
CA PRO A 71 -5.19 -16.91 8.14
C PRO A 71 -4.71 -15.97 9.24
N ASP A 72 -5.18 -16.19 10.47
CA ASP A 72 -4.83 -15.35 11.62
C ASP A 72 -3.33 -15.37 11.95
N GLU A 73 -2.63 -16.46 11.60
CA GLU A 73 -1.16 -16.57 11.69
C GLU A 73 -0.45 -15.51 10.84
N TYR A 74 -1.12 -14.94 9.84
CA TYR A 74 -0.55 -13.82 9.08
C TYR A 74 -0.47 -12.54 9.92
N ALA A 75 -1.50 -12.27 10.73
CA ALA A 75 -1.47 -11.17 11.68
C ALA A 75 -0.42 -11.40 12.79
N ASP A 76 -0.20 -12.66 13.22
CA ASP A 76 0.90 -12.97 14.13
C ASP A 76 2.25 -12.62 13.52
N ALA A 77 2.48 -13.00 12.26
CA ALA A 77 3.71 -12.66 11.55
C ALA A 77 3.90 -11.14 11.36
N VAL A 78 2.82 -10.40 11.08
CA VAL A 78 2.84 -8.92 11.03
C VAL A 78 3.28 -8.32 12.36
N LYS A 79 2.70 -8.81 13.47
CA LYS A 79 3.07 -8.35 14.83
C LYS A 79 4.51 -8.73 15.18
N GLU A 80 4.91 -9.97 14.95
CA GLU A 80 6.26 -10.48 15.24
C GLU A 80 7.34 -9.77 14.42
N ALA A 81 6.99 -9.30 13.21
CA ALA A 81 7.87 -8.45 12.42
C ALA A 81 8.14 -7.09 13.06
N GLY A 82 7.29 -6.64 13.99
CA GLY A 82 7.38 -5.34 14.66
C GLY A 82 6.46 -4.27 14.08
N ILE A 83 5.54 -4.62 13.19
CA ILE A 83 4.52 -3.70 12.67
C ILE A 83 3.50 -3.46 13.78
N LYS A 84 3.38 -2.22 14.23
CA LYS A 84 2.56 -1.84 15.38
C LYS A 84 1.18 -1.34 14.98
N MET A 85 1.03 -0.81 13.76
CA MET A 85 -0.22 -0.29 13.23
C MET A 85 -0.36 -0.64 11.75
N VAL A 86 -1.59 -0.94 11.32
CA VAL A 86 -1.91 -1.19 9.92
C VAL A 86 -3.05 -0.30 9.42
N ALA A 87 -2.91 0.21 8.19
CA ALA A 87 -4.01 0.78 7.44
C ALA A 87 -4.95 -0.34 7.00
N THR A 88 -6.26 -0.15 7.22
CA THR A 88 -7.31 -1.13 6.87
C THR A 88 -8.29 -0.59 5.83
N ALA A 89 -8.31 0.72 5.54
CA ALA A 89 -9.05 1.26 4.42
C ALA A 89 -8.24 1.10 3.13
N ASN A 90 -8.59 0.08 2.36
CA ASN A 90 -8.04 -0.22 1.04
C ASN A 90 -9.12 -0.89 0.17
N ASN A 91 -8.80 -1.17 -1.09
CA ASN A 91 -9.78 -1.76 -2.01
C ASN A 91 -10.16 -3.20 -1.65
N HIS A 92 -9.36 -3.92 -0.85
CA HIS A 92 -9.64 -5.28 -0.41
C HIS A 92 -10.39 -5.39 0.93
N THR A 93 -10.77 -4.26 1.54
CA THR A 93 -11.46 -4.21 2.84
C THR A 93 -12.69 -5.12 2.92
N PHE A 94 -13.49 -5.20 1.85
CA PHE A 94 -14.70 -6.01 1.79
C PHE A 94 -14.60 -7.26 0.91
N ASP A 95 -13.42 -7.78 0.67
CA ASP A 95 -13.23 -9.00 -0.13
C ASP A 95 -13.99 -10.22 0.41
N ARG A 96 -14.34 -10.20 1.68
CA ARG A 96 -15.13 -11.24 2.38
C ARG A 96 -16.39 -10.68 3.05
N GLY A 97 -16.91 -9.59 2.51
CA GLY A 97 -18.15 -8.99 3.00
C GLY A 97 -17.98 -8.25 4.32
N TYR A 98 -19.10 -7.89 4.88
CA TYR A 98 -19.18 -7.13 6.11
C TYR A 98 -18.70 -7.95 7.33
N GLU A 99 -19.05 -9.22 7.39
CA GLU A 99 -18.59 -10.14 8.44
C GLU A 99 -17.06 -10.27 8.39
N GLY A 100 -16.48 -10.25 7.18
CA GLY A 100 -15.03 -10.25 6.99
C GLY A 100 -14.36 -9.02 7.57
N LEU A 101 -14.94 -7.84 7.39
CA LEU A 101 -14.47 -6.60 8.00
C LEU A 101 -14.53 -6.68 9.54
N VAL A 102 -15.69 -7.04 10.09
CA VAL A 102 -15.88 -7.15 11.55
C VAL A 102 -14.87 -8.12 12.15
N ARG A 103 -14.68 -9.29 11.52
CA ARG A 103 -13.71 -10.28 12.00
C ARG A 103 -12.27 -9.75 11.91
N THR A 104 -11.92 -9.08 10.84
CA THR A 104 -10.58 -8.47 10.67
C THR A 104 -10.28 -7.50 11.81
N ILE A 105 -11.22 -6.61 12.14
CA ILE A 105 -11.07 -5.67 13.26
C ILE A 105 -10.85 -6.43 14.58
N LYS A 106 -11.69 -7.42 14.88
CA LYS A 106 -11.58 -8.22 16.11
C LYS A 106 -10.24 -8.93 16.23
N VAL A 107 -9.74 -9.54 15.14
CA VAL A 107 -8.43 -10.20 15.14
C VAL A 107 -7.30 -9.21 15.41
N LEU A 108 -7.34 -8.01 14.81
CA LEU A 108 -6.34 -6.97 15.06
C LEU A 108 -6.36 -6.50 16.52
N GLU A 109 -7.55 -6.30 17.10
CA GLU A 109 -7.73 -5.93 18.51
C GLU A 109 -7.22 -7.03 19.46
N GLU A 110 -7.59 -8.30 19.24
CA GLU A 110 -7.13 -9.44 20.01
C GLU A 110 -5.60 -9.58 19.99
N LYS A 111 -4.99 -9.29 18.85
CA LYS A 111 -3.53 -9.35 18.71
C LYS A 111 -2.84 -8.07 19.16
N GLY A 112 -3.59 -7.02 19.52
CA GLY A 112 -3.03 -5.73 19.93
C GLY A 112 -2.25 -5.03 18.83
N ILE A 113 -2.71 -5.16 17.57
CA ILE A 113 -2.20 -4.42 16.41
C ILE A 113 -3.10 -3.19 16.23
N GLY A 114 -2.53 -2.00 16.24
CA GLY A 114 -3.27 -0.77 15.94
C GLY A 114 -3.81 -0.78 14.51
N TYR A 115 -4.96 -0.18 14.29
CA TYR A 115 -5.53 -0.05 12.94
C TYR A 115 -6.27 1.27 12.77
N HIS A 116 -6.41 1.71 11.52
CA HIS A 116 -7.23 2.87 11.17
C HIS A 116 -7.72 2.80 9.73
N GLY A 117 -8.83 3.52 9.48
CA GLY A 117 -9.48 3.62 8.19
C GLY A 117 -10.76 2.79 8.11
N THR A 118 -10.97 1.87 9.06
CA THR A 118 -12.23 1.13 9.22
C THR A 118 -12.69 1.15 10.67
N CYS A 119 -13.99 0.98 10.89
CA CYS A 119 -14.59 0.84 12.21
C CYS A 119 -15.76 -0.16 12.19
N LEU A 120 -16.20 -0.58 13.36
CA LEU A 120 -17.40 -1.41 13.50
C LEU A 120 -18.66 -0.61 13.17
N PRO A 121 -19.71 -1.23 12.60
CA PRO A 121 -20.98 -0.55 12.36
C PRO A 121 -21.60 -0.08 13.67
N GLY A 122 -22.21 1.13 13.64
CA GLY A 122 -22.84 1.71 14.82
C GLY A 122 -21.89 2.26 15.87
N THR A 123 -20.56 2.20 15.64
CA THR A 123 -19.57 2.85 16.51
C THR A 123 -19.20 4.24 15.97
N GLU A 124 -18.73 5.11 16.87
CA GLU A 124 -18.15 6.38 16.43
C GLU A 124 -16.88 6.12 15.59
N ARG A 125 -16.81 6.74 14.43
CA ARG A 125 -15.66 6.64 13.54
C ARG A 125 -14.53 7.53 14.06
N PRO A 126 -13.37 6.97 14.43
CA PRO A 126 -12.25 7.79 14.87
C PRO A 126 -11.70 8.63 13.71
N GLU A 127 -11.32 9.88 13.97
CA GLU A 127 -10.71 10.74 12.96
C GLU A 127 -9.26 10.34 12.64
N ALA A 128 -8.54 9.72 13.59
CA ALA A 128 -7.17 9.26 13.45
C ALA A 128 -6.84 8.12 14.42
N PHE A 129 -5.79 7.40 14.15
CA PHE A 129 -5.10 6.55 15.12
C PHE A 129 -3.98 7.34 15.78
N TYR A 130 -3.91 7.32 17.10
CA TYR A 130 -2.92 8.06 17.88
C TYR A 130 -1.93 7.13 18.58
N PHE A 131 -0.67 7.52 18.61
CA PHE A 131 0.36 6.87 19.43
C PHE A 131 1.42 7.87 19.87
N ASP A 132 2.12 7.53 20.94
CA ASP A 132 3.20 8.34 21.46
C ASP A 132 4.56 7.68 21.16
N LEU A 133 5.51 8.46 20.69
CA LEU A 133 6.92 8.06 20.65
C LEU A 133 7.52 8.14 22.06
N GLU A 134 8.61 7.43 22.31
CA GLU A 134 9.25 7.39 23.65
C GLU A 134 9.70 8.76 24.17
N ASP A 135 9.90 9.74 23.29
CA ASP A 135 10.26 11.11 23.66
C ASP A 135 9.02 11.98 23.98
N GLY A 136 7.84 11.39 24.00
CA GLY A 136 6.57 12.07 24.26
C GLY A 136 5.98 12.79 23.04
N THR A 137 6.57 12.65 21.84
CA THR A 137 5.98 13.17 20.60
C THR A 137 4.72 12.39 20.28
N LYS A 138 3.58 13.07 20.21
CA LYS A 138 2.30 12.47 19.83
C LYS A 138 2.12 12.50 18.33
N VAL A 139 1.84 11.33 17.75
CA VAL A 139 1.66 11.14 16.32
C VAL A 139 0.23 10.68 16.02
N ALA A 140 -0.38 11.26 15.02
CA ALA A 140 -1.67 10.84 14.46
C ALA A 140 -1.49 10.28 13.04
N VAL A 141 -2.18 9.18 12.74
CA VAL A 141 -2.24 8.59 11.39
C VAL A 141 -3.68 8.60 10.91
N VAL A 142 -3.93 9.29 9.80
CA VAL A 142 -5.24 9.38 9.15
C VAL A 142 -5.21 8.56 7.87
N VAL A 143 -6.06 7.53 7.78
CA VAL A 143 -6.09 6.57 6.67
C VAL A 143 -7.40 6.69 5.90
N TYR A 144 -7.31 6.72 4.58
CA TYR A 144 -8.45 6.78 3.66
C TYR A 144 -8.20 5.91 2.42
N THR A 145 -9.26 5.47 1.74
CA THR A 145 -9.16 4.75 0.46
C THR A 145 -10.01 5.38 -0.63
N TYR A 146 -9.56 5.27 -1.87
CA TYR A 146 -10.36 5.66 -3.04
C TYR A 146 -11.63 4.83 -3.20
N GLY A 147 -11.69 3.64 -2.62
CA GLY A 147 -12.83 2.75 -2.71
C GLY A 147 -12.50 1.30 -2.31
N THR A 148 -13.52 0.46 -2.37
CA THR A 148 -13.42 -1.00 -2.19
C THR A 148 -13.68 -1.74 -3.49
N ASN A 149 -13.22 -3.00 -3.61
CA ASN A 149 -13.42 -3.80 -4.80
C ASN A 149 -14.90 -4.12 -5.01
N TYR A 150 -15.31 -4.14 -6.27
CA TYR A 150 -16.68 -4.40 -6.68
C TYR A 150 -16.92 -5.87 -6.99
N LYS A 151 -18.18 -6.31 -6.94
CA LYS A 151 -18.64 -7.69 -7.18
C LYS A 151 -18.03 -8.36 -8.42
N GLY A 152 -17.76 -7.64 -9.48
CA GLY A 152 -17.12 -8.14 -10.70
C GLY A 152 -15.64 -8.49 -10.54
N SER A 153 -14.96 -7.95 -9.52
CA SER A 153 -13.56 -8.26 -9.16
C SER A 153 -13.47 -9.28 -8.02
N GLY A 154 -14.62 -9.85 -7.59
CA GLY A 154 -14.67 -10.75 -6.44
C GLY A 154 -14.94 -10.06 -5.12
N GLY A 155 -14.96 -8.74 -5.07
CA GLY A 155 -15.47 -7.95 -3.96
C GLY A 155 -16.97 -8.15 -3.79
N THR A 156 -17.51 -7.95 -2.61
CA THR A 156 -18.83 -8.44 -2.29
C THR A 156 -19.82 -7.37 -1.95
N CYS A 157 -19.39 -6.19 -1.53
CA CYS A 157 -20.31 -5.16 -1.11
C CYS A 157 -19.69 -3.77 -1.13
N LEU A 158 -20.57 -2.79 -1.16
CA LEU A 158 -20.28 -1.39 -0.94
C LEU A 158 -20.63 -1.05 0.51
N ALA A 159 -20.07 0.03 1.03
CA ALA A 159 -20.49 0.57 2.31
C ALA A 159 -21.83 1.28 2.13
N GLU A 160 -22.94 0.58 2.38
CA GLU A 160 -24.30 1.06 2.25
C GLU A 160 -25.10 0.81 3.54
N GLY A 161 -26.16 1.60 3.79
CA GLY A 161 -27.02 1.47 4.95
C GLY A 161 -26.24 1.58 6.27
N GLU A 162 -26.38 0.59 7.16
CA GLU A 162 -25.68 0.56 8.45
C GLU A 162 -24.15 0.47 8.33
N TRP A 163 -23.64 0.12 7.15
CA TRP A 163 -22.22 0.02 6.86
C TRP A 163 -21.63 1.31 6.25
N GLU A 164 -22.50 2.29 5.99
CA GLU A 164 -22.04 3.61 5.58
C GLU A 164 -21.17 4.22 6.69
N GLY A 165 -20.02 4.70 6.31
CA GLY A 165 -19.06 5.25 7.27
C GLY A 165 -18.17 4.23 7.98
N THR A 166 -18.34 2.91 7.77
CA THR A 166 -17.41 1.91 8.34
C THR A 166 -16.03 1.89 7.66
N VAL A 167 -15.91 2.53 6.51
CA VAL A 167 -14.64 2.70 5.77
C VAL A 167 -14.45 4.17 5.41
N ASN A 168 -13.26 4.69 5.64
CA ASN A 168 -12.89 6.05 5.28
C ASN A 168 -12.69 6.16 3.76
N LEU A 169 -13.63 6.77 3.07
CA LEU A 169 -13.66 6.88 1.61
C LEU A 169 -13.22 8.27 1.14
N LEU A 170 -12.47 8.32 0.03
CA LEU A 170 -12.08 9.54 -0.66
C LEU A 170 -13.06 9.95 -1.77
N ARG A 171 -14.02 9.10 -2.09
CA ARG A 171 -15.07 9.38 -3.08
C ARG A 171 -16.26 8.43 -2.93
N HIS A 172 -17.38 8.83 -3.51
CA HIS A 172 -18.57 8.00 -3.53
C HIS A 172 -18.33 6.64 -4.20
N GLN A 173 -18.88 5.60 -3.60
CA GLN A 173 -18.95 4.26 -4.16
C GLN A 173 -20.36 4.01 -4.74
N SER A 174 -20.52 4.09 -6.06
CA SER A 174 -21.74 3.67 -6.74
C SER A 174 -21.45 2.42 -7.53
N HIS A 175 -22.13 1.31 -7.21
CA HIS A 175 -22.01 0.03 -7.94
C HIS A 175 -20.59 -0.44 -8.27
N GLY A 176 -19.63 -0.08 -7.40
CA GLY A 176 -18.22 -0.40 -7.55
C GLY A 176 -17.30 0.80 -7.54
N THR A 177 -16.02 0.54 -7.67
CA THR A 177 -14.96 1.55 -7.72
C THR A 177 -15.03 2.48 -8.94
N TYR A 178 -16.00 2.26 -9.83
CA TYR A 178 -16.17 3.00 -11.06
C TYR A 178 -17.47 3.76 -11.03
N LEU A 179 -17.40 5.09 -11.02
CA LEU A 179 -18.57 5.92 -11.19
C LEU A 179 -19.13 5.77 -12.61
N PRO A 180 -20.47 5.67 -12.77
CA PRO A 180 -21.10 5.70 -14.08
C PRO A 180 -20.67 6.97 -14.85
N GLY A 181 -20.27 6.82 -16.10
CA GLY A 181 -19.85 7.92 -16.95
C GLY A 181 -18.35 8.19 -17.02
N VAL A 182 -17.55 7.70 -16.06
CA VAL A 182 -16.08 7.81 -16.08
C VAL A 182 -15.43 6.57 -16.70
N PHE A 183 -16.18 5.77 -17.39
CA PHE A 183 -15.69 4.63 -18.11
C PHE A 183 -15.04 5.07 -19.41
N HIS A 184 -13.78 5.43 -19.37
CA HIS A 184 -12.95 5.37 -20.56
C HIS A 184 -12.83 3.89 -20.93
N GLY A 185 -13.60 3.43 -21.88
CA GLY A 185 -13.65 2.02 -22.28
C GLY A 185 -12.25 1.42 -22.44
N LYS A 186 -12.13 0.10 -22.46
CA LYS A 186 -10.85 -0.57 -22.76
C LYS A 186 -10.20 0.13 -23.93
N ASP A 187 -8.91 0.46 -23.83
CA ASP A 187 -8.18 1.03 -24.96
C ASP A 187 -8.20 0.04 -26.17
N TRP A 188 -7.77 0.51 -27.30
CA TRP A 188 -7.80 -0.30 -28.53
C TRP A 188 -6.97 -1.59 -28.38
N ILE A 189 -5.89 -1.59 -27.57
CA ILE A 189 -5.06 -2.77 -27.30
C ILE A 189 -5.85 -3.82 -26.52
N ASP A 190 -6.53 -3.42 -25.45
CA ASP A 190 -7.35 -4.34 -24.66
C ASP A 190 -8.55 -4.88 -25.46
N LYS A 191 -9.10 -4.09 -26.36
CA LYS A 191 -10.19 -4.50 -27.25
C LYS A 191 -9.70 -5.49 -28.31
N THR A 192 -8.57 -5.19 -28.95
CA THR A 192 -8.02 -5.97 -30.05
C THR A 192 -7.40 -7.28 -29.55
N PHE A 193 -6.62 -7.21 -28.47
CA PHE A 193 -5.86 -8.34 -27.92
C PHE A 193 -6.48 -8.92 -26.65
N LYS A 194 -7.81 -8.93 -26.55
CA LYS A 194 -8.56 -9.39 -25.37
C LYS A 194 -8.21 -10.82 -24.88
N LYS A 195 -7.70 -11.67 -25.78
CA LYS A 195 -7.28 -13.05 -25.46
C LYS A 195 -5.86 -13.13 -24.90
N TRP A 196 -5.07 -12.08 -24.99
CA TRP A 196 -3.71 -12.05 -24.45
C TRP A 196 -3.73 -11.91 -22.93
N GLN A 197 -2.69 -12.45 -22.30
CA GLN A 197 -2.49 -12.24 -20.85
C GLN A 197 -2.36 -10.74 -20.52
N PRO A 198 -2.88 -10.29 -19.38
CA PRO A 198 -2.81 -8.87 -18.96
C PRO A 198 -1.39 -8.31 -19.01
N ASN A 199 -0.40 -9.05 -18.50
CA ASN A 199 1.01 -8.65 -18.54
C ASN A 199 1.50 -8.42 -19.99
N THR A 200 1.16 -9.29 -20.94
CA THR A 200 1.57 -9.13 -22.34
C THR A 200 0.96 -7.88 -22.97
N ARG A 201 -0.32 -7.59 -22.69
CA ARG A 201 -0.96 -6.34 -23.13
C ARG A 201 -0.32 -5.12 -22.47
N GLY A 202 -0.06 -5.19 -21.18
CA GLY A 202 0.61 -4.13 -20.43
C GLY A 202 1.99 -3.80 -21.01
N LYS A 203 2.79 -4.81 -21.34
CA LYS A 203 4.09 -4.62 -22.02
C LYS A 203 3.96 -3.88 -23.34
N LEU A 204 2.99 -4.27 -24.18
CA LEU A 204 2.74 -3.59 -25.45
C LEU A 204 2.32 -2.14 -25.25
N LYS A 205 1.45 -1.87 -24.27
CA LYS A 205 1.06 -0.51 -23.91
C LYS A 205 2.25 0.35 -23.49
N ILE A 206 3.08 -0.17 -22.58
CA ILE A 206 4.27 0.52 -22.11
C ILE A 206 5.25 0.81 -23.26
N LEU A 207 5.45 -0.14 -24.17
CA LEU A 207 6.28 0.03 -25.37
C LEU A 207 5.76 1.17 -26.26
N LEU A 208 4.45 1.37 -26.32
CA LEU A 208 3.79 2.44 -27.07
C LEU A 208 3.64 3.75 -26.26
N GLY A 209 4.28 3.86 -25.10
CA GLY A 209 4.21 5.05 -24.24
C GLY A 209 2.89 5.23 -23.49
N MET A 210 2.09 4.17 -23.40
CA MET A 210 0.82 4.15 -22.68
C MET A 210 1.00 3.59 -21.26
N GLU A 211 0.03 3.84 -20.38
CA GLU A 211 0.00 3.19 -19.05
C GLU A 211 -0.30 1.68 -19.19
N ALA A 212 0.30 0.87 -18.30
CA ALA A 212 0.17 -0.60 -18.34
C ALA A 212 -1.28 -1.07 -18.18
N THR A 213 -2.03 -0.37 -17.32
CA THR A 213 -3.44 -0.64 -17.07
C THR A 213 -4.25 0.64 -17.24
N TYR A 214 -5.56 0.50 -17.16
CA TYR A 214 -6.44 1.68 -17.07
C TYR A 214 -6.25 2.37 -15.72
N PRO A 215 -6.01 3.69 -15.70
CA PRO A 215 -5.91 4.45 -14.46
C PRO A 215 -7.29 4.76 -13.84
N ARG A 216 -8.25 3.85 -13.91
CA ARG A 216 -9.65 4.08 -13.48
C ARG A 216 -9.76 4.55 -12.04
N ALA A 217 -8.97 3.96 -11.15
CA ALA A 217 -8.92 4.37 -9.76
C ALA A 217 -8.30 5.77 -9.58
N ASP A 218 -7.62 6.25 -10.61
CA ASP A 218 -6.89 7.52 -10.62
C ASP A 218 -7.44 8.53 -11.64
N ASP A 219 -8.60 8.24 -12.25
CA ASP A 219 -9.31 9.22 -13.06
C ASP A 219 -10.00 10.23 -12.14
N LEU A 220 -9.96 11.50 -12.52
CA LEU A 220 -10.73 12.54 -11.85
C LEU A 220 -12.20 12.43 -12.32
N VAL A 221 -13.08 12.21 -11.36
CA VAL A 221 -14.53 12.24 -11.56
C VAL A 221 -15.10 13.65 -11.29
N GLU A 222 -16.37 13.84 -11.51
CA GLU A 222 -17.07 15.09 -11.20
C GLU A 222 -16.78 15.53 -9.76
N ILE A 223 -16.30 16.76 -9.60
CA ILE A 223 -15.82 17.28 -8.31
C ILE A 223 -16.95 17.28 -7.28
N GLU A 224 -18.18 17.55 -7.68
CA GLU A 224 -19.36 17.55 -6.81
C GLU A 224 -19.57 16.21 -6.11
N ASN A 225 -19.22 15.11 -6.76
CA ASN A 225 -19.39 13.75 -6.23
C ASN A 225 -18.27 13.34 -5.26
N ILE A 226 -17.16 14.07 -5.24
CA ILE A 226 -16.04 13.77 -4.34
C ILE A 226 -15.88 14.81 -3.23
N GLU A 227 -16.45 15.99 -3.38
CA GLU A 227 -16.26 17.10 -2.45
C GLU A 227 -16.69 16.79 -1.01
N PRO A 228 -17.83 16.13 -0.71
CA PRO A 228 -18.17 15.76 0.66
C PRO A 228 -17.11 14.89 1.34
N TYR A 229 -16.52 13.96 0.59
CA TYR A 229 -15.45 13.08 1.09
C TYR A 229 -14.14 13.83 1.32
N MET A 230 -13.82 14.80 0.44
CA MET A 230 -12.67 15.67 0.64
C MET A 230 -12.83 16.54 1.89
N GLN A 231 -14.02 17.10 2.11
CA GLN A 231 -14.32 17.90 3.31
C GLN A 231 -14.20 17.06 4.58
N GLN A 232 -14.70 15.82 4.57
CA GLN A 232 -14.56 14.91 5.70
C GLN A 232 -13.10 14.58 5.99
N MET A 233 -12.31 14.24 4.97
CA MET A 233 -10.88 13.97 5.10
C MET A 233 -10.15 15.20 5.67
N ILE A 234 -10.40 16.39 5.15
CA ILE A 234 -9.81 17.65 5.61
C ILE A 234 -10.19 17.92 7.07
N ALA A 235 -11.46 17.68 7.45
CA ALA A 235 -11.92 17.85 8.83
C ALA A 235 -11.21 16.89 9.79
N ASP A 236 -11.04 15.63 9.41
CA ASP A 236 -10.32 14.65 10.22
C ASP A 236 -8.84 15.01 10.39
N LEU A 237 -8.18 15.42 9.31
CA LEU A 237 -6.79 15.89 9.37
C LEU A 237 -6.63 17.11 10.29
N LYS A 238 -7.55 18.08 10.23
CA LYS A 238 -7.57 19.25 11.10
C LYS A 238 -7.77 18.88 12.57
N LYS A 239 -8.75 18.00 12.86
CA LYS A 239 -8.97 17.50 14.22
C LYS A 239 -7.76 16.74 14.77
N ALA A 240 -7.12 15.92 13.91
CA ALA A 240 -5.87 15.24 14.28
C ALA A 240 -4.76 16.25 14.61
N LYS A 241 -4.67 17.36 13.87
CA LYS A 241 -3.67 18.42 14.08
C LYS A 241 -3.88 19.17 15.41
N GLU A 242 -5.11 19.24 15.92
CA GLU A 242 -5.42 19.81 17.23
C GLU A 242 -4.94 18.92 18.39
N LYS A 243 -4.78 17.61 18.16
CA LYS A 243 -4.54 16.61 19.18
C LYS A 243 -3.13 16.00 19.15
N ALA A 244 -2.39 16.16 18.06
CA ALA A 244 -1.09 15.55 17.84
C ALA A 244 -0.03 16.56 17.40
N ASP A 245 1.23 16.27 17.72
CA ASP A 245 2.38 17.06 17.28
C ASP A 245 2.69 16.83 15.80
N ILE A 246 2.48 15.59 15.33
CA ILE A 246 2.73 15.16 13.95
C ILE A 246 1.49 14.46 13.41
N VAL A 247 1.04 14.85 12.21
CA VAL A 247 -0.10 14.25 11.50
C VAL A 247 0.37 13.65 10.19
N LEU A 248 0.18 12.34 10.04
CA LEU A 248 0.56 11.55 8.87
C LEU A 248 -0.72 11.15 8.12
N PHE A 249 -0.80 11.54 6.84
CA PHE A 249 -1.89 11.12 5.96
C PHE A 249 -1.46 9.91 5.14
N TYR A 250 -2.20 8.80 5.28
CA TYR A 250 -1.90 7.53 4.60
C TYR A 250 -3.06 7.09 3.70
N PRO A 251 -3.19 7.68 2.50
CA PRO A 251 -4.23 7.31 1.55
C PRO A 251 -3.86 6.09 0.72
N HIS A 252 -4.84 5.21 0.51
CA HIS A 252 -4.77 4.09 -0.44
C HIS A 252 -5.44 4.53 -1.76
N MET A 253 -4.62 4.93 -2.75
CA MET A 253 -5.09 5.54 -3.98
C MET A 253 -4.08 5.39 -5.11
N GLY A 254 -4.53 5.56 -6.35
CA GLY A 254 -3.67 5.57 -7.53
C GLY A 254 -4.15 4.63 -8.64
N GLY A 255 -3.50 4.67 -9.79
CA GLY A 255 -3.70 3.74 -10.89
C GLY A 255 -2.83 2.50 -10.70
N GLN A 256 -3.45 1.32 -10.62
CA GLN A 256 -2.73 0.05 -10.44
C GLN A 256 -1.69 -0.17 -11.54
N PHE A 257 -0.50 -0.62 -11.13
CA PHE A 257 0.63 -1.00 -11.97
C PHE A 257 1.19 0.12 -12.86
N ASN A 258 0.94 1.39 -12.51
CA ASN A 258 1.41 2.55 -13.24
C ASN A 258 2.48 3.31 -12.43
N LEU A 259 3.49 3.85 -13.12
CA LEU A 259 4.63 4.54 -12.49
C LEU A 259 4.35 6.01 -12.14
N LYS A 260 3.22 6.56 -12.61
CA LYS A 260 2.88 7.98 -12.40
C LYS A 260 1.54 8.12 -11.70
N PRO A 261 1.43 9.05 -10.74
CA PRO A 261 0.15 9.41 -10.14
C PRO A 261 -0.75 10.09 -11.18
N GLY A 262 -2.02 9.70 -11.23
CA GLY A 262 -3.03 10.28 -12.12
C GLY A 262 -3.70 11.53 -11.55
N TYR A 263 -4.83 11.89 -12.13
CA TYR A 263 -5.55 13.11 -11.78
C TYR A 263 -6.16 13.08 -10.38
N PHE A 264 -6.77 11.96 -10.01
CA PHE A 264 -7.42 11.81 -8.70
C PHE A 264 -6.39 11.87 -7.57
N SER A 265 -5.30 11.11 -7.66
CA SER A 265 -4.22 11.14 -6.66
C SER A 265 -3.67 12.55 -6.45
N ARG A 266 -3.37 13.26 -7.53
CA ARG A 266 -2.89 14.66 -7.43
C ARG A 266 -3.93 15.59 -6.81
N TYR A 267 -5.22 15.38 -7.11
CA TYR A 267 -6.29 16.17 -6.52
C TYR A 267 -6.41 15.91 -5.02
N VAL A 268 -6.42 14.63 -4.59
CA VAL A 268 -6.45 14.26 -3.16
C VAL A 268 -5.27 14.87 -2.40
N ILE A 269 -4.05 14.77 -2.94
CA ILE A 269 -2.86 15.35 -2.32
C ILE A 269 -3.01 16.87 -2.18
N LYS A 270 -3.48 17.55 -3.24
CA LYS A 270 -3.72 18.99 -3.20
C LYS A 270 -4.72 19.36 -2.10
N ARG A 271 -5.83 18.63 -1.98
CA ARG A 271 -6.86 18.87 -0.97
C ARG A 271 -6.36 18.56 0.45
N ALA A 272 -5.62 17.45 0.62
CA ALA A 272 -5.05 17.12 1.92
C ALA A 272 -4.09 18.20 2.46
N LYS A 273 -3.33 18.85 1.57
CA LYS A 273 -2.44 19.96 1.95
C LYS A 273 -3.18 21.17 2.55
N GLU A 274 -4.48 21.34 2.33
CA GLU A 274 -5.31 22.38 2.99
C GLU A 274 -5.41 22.18 4.51
N ALA A 275 -5.16 20.98 4.99
CA ALA A 275 -5.11 20.66 6.43
C ALA A 275 -3.67 20.57 6.97
N CYS A 276 -2.67 20.85 6.17
CA CYS A 276 -1.25 20.88 6.54
C CYS A 276 -0.76 19.63 7.28
N PRO A 277 -0.94 18.39 6.74
CA PRO A 277 -0.33 17.21 7.31
C PRO A 277 1.20 17.32 7.26
N ASP A 278 1.90 16.67 8.19
CA ASP A 278 3.36 16.69 8.26
C ASP A 278 4.02 15.72 7.25
N ALA A 279 3.27 14.72 6.77
CA ALA A 279 3.64 13.87 5.62
C ALA A 279 2.41 13.27 4.95
N ILE A 280 2.52 12.98 3.65
CA ILE A 280 1.53 12.24 2.85
C ILE A 280 2.24 11.01 2.27
N ILE A 281 1.78 9.81 2.63
CA ILE A 281 2.42 8.55 2.24
C ILE A 281 1.34 7.64 1.67
N ALA A 282 1.32 7.45 0.33
CA ALA A 282 0.28 6.69 -0.33
C ALA A 282 0.71 5.27 -0.72
N SER A 283 -0.29 4.42 -0.99
CA SER A 283 -0.17 3.05 -1.47
C SER A 283 -1.25 2.74 -2.52
N HIS A 284 -1.34 1.53 -3.04
CA HIS A 284 -2.28 1.00 -4.03
C HIS A 284 -1.74 0.81 -5.44
N SER A 285 -0.86 1.64 -5.96
CA SER A 285 -0.44 1.50 -7.37
C SER A 285 0.36 0.21 -7.64
N HIS A 286 0.78 -0.50 -6.61
CA HIS A 286 1.63 -1.70 -6.68
C HIS A 286 2.95 -1.48 -7.42
N CYS A 287 3.32 -0.22 -7.60
CA CYS A 287 4.60 0.24 -8.15
C CYS A 287 5.11 1.39 -7.27
N PRO A 288 6.41 1.46 -6.99
CA PRO A 288 6.98 2.69 -6.43
C PRO A 288 6.72 3.87 -7.37
N GLN A 289 6.29 4.98 -6.80
CA GLN A 289 6.05 6.21 -7.55
C GLN A 289 6.87 7.37 -6.98
N LEU A 290 6.79 8.52 -7.64
CA LEU A 290 7.50 9.73 -7.26
C LEU A 290 7.32 10.05 -5.76
N ALA A 291 8.42 10.29 -5.09
CA ALA A 291 8.51 10.68 -3.70
C ALA A 291 9.39 11.93 -3.58
N LEU A 292 8.86 13.01 -3.05
CA LEU A 292 9.53 14.30 -2.94
C LEU A 292 9.25 14.93 -1.58
N VAL A 293 10.10 15.85 -1.19
CA VAL A 293 9.81 16.80 -0.11
C VAL A 293 9.36 18.10 -0.75
N GLU A 294 8.08 18.44 -0.65
CA GLU A 294 7.47 19.64 -1.23
C GLU A 294 7.12 20.62 -0.10
N ASP A 295 7.71 21.80 -0.12
CA ASP A 295 7.53 22.82 0.92
C ASP A 295 7.77 22.31 2.35
N GLY A 296 8.75 21.41 2.50
CA GLY A 296 9.09 20.77 3.77
C GLY A 296 8.22 19.57 4.14
N VAL A 297 7.21 19.23 3.35
CA VAL A 297 6.30 18.10 3.57
C VAL A 297 6.71 16.92 2.67
N PRO A 298 7.04 15.75 3.22
CA PRO A 298 7.24 14.54 2.43
C PRO A 298 5.93 14.11 1.75
N VAL A 299 5.96 13.95 0.43
CA VAL A 299 4.85 13.46 -0.39
C VAL A 299 5.31 12.25 -1.17
N ILE A 300 4.83 11.08 -0.78
CA ILE A 300 5.14 9.79 -1.39
C ILE A 300 3.88 9.29 -2.10
N ASN A 301 3.91 9.24 -3.44
CA ASN A 301 2.72 8.88 -4.21
C ASN A 301 2.38 7.39 -4.17
N SER A 302 3.34 6.50 -3.97
CA SER A 302 3.11 5.09 -3.66
C SER A 302 4.38 4.42 -3.16
N LEU A 303 4.22 3.60 -2.14
CA LEU A 303 5.27 2.74 -1.59
C LEU A 303 5.55 1.50 -2.46
N GLY A 304 4.62 1.13 -3.36
CA GLY A 304 4.66 -0.13 -4.09
C GLY A 304 4.37 -1.34 -3.21
N ASN A 305 4.66 -2.52 -3.75
CA ASN A 305 4.40 -3.80 -3.08
C ASN A 305 5.43 -4.11 -1.99
N PHE A 306 4.98 -4.78 -0.94
CA PHE A 306 5.89 -5.39 0.03
C PHE A 306 6.14 -6.89 -0.24
N ASN A 307 5.11 -7.65 -0.63
CA ASN A 307 5.22 -9.10 -0.82
C ASN A 307 4.35 -9.66 -1.97
N MET A 308 4.21 -8.90 -3.05
CA MET A 308 3.60 -9.42 -4.28
C MET A 308 4.56 -10.39 -4.98
N SER A 309 4.04 -11.55 -5.44
CA SER A 309 4.87 -12.50 -6.19
C SER A 309 5.37 -11.89 -7.51
N PRO A 310 6.68 -11.87 -7.76
CA PRO A 310 7.23 -11.43 -9.04
C PRO A 310 6.87 -12.37 -10.21
N LEU A 311 6.35 -13.56 -9.90
CA LEU A 311 5.86 -14.54 -10.88
C LEU A 311 4.34 -14.41 -11.12
N SER A 312 3.67 -13.50 -10.45
CA SER A 312 2.27 -13.20 -10.68
C SER A 312 2.02 -12.79 -12.13
N TYR A 313 0.90 -13.21 -12.72
CA TYR A 313 0.50 -12.75 -14.05
C TYR A 313 0.16 -11.25 -14.09
N LEU A 314 0.03 -10.61 -12.94
CA LEU A 314 -0.14 -9.17 -12.77
C LEU A 314 1.20 -8.43 -12.60
N ALA A 315 2.34 -9.13 -12.58
CA ALA A 315 3.64 -8.50 -12.46
C ALA A 315 4.06 -7.84 -13.78
N TYR A 316 4.12 -6.50 -13.78
CA TYR A 316 4.58 -5.68 -14.91
C TYR A 316 6.01 -5.23 -14.65
N HIS A 317 7.00 -6.08 -14.96
CA HIS A 317 8.42 -5.83 -14.68
C HIS A 317 8.93 -4.51 -15.27
N GLU A 318 8.37 -4.08 -16.42
CA GLU A 318 8.69 -2.80 -17.03
C GLU A 318 8.28 -1.62 -16.13
N ASN A 319 7.32 -1.83 -15.24
CA ASN A 319 6.86 -0.84 -14.26
C ASN A 319 7.31 -1.15 -12.83
N LEU A 320 8.35 -1.99 -12.69
CA LEU A 320 9.01 -2.26 -11.40
C LEU A 320 8.06 -2.77 -10.32
N THR A 321 7.03 -3.56 -10.68
CA THR A 321 6.04 -4.12 -9.73
C THR A 321 6.64 -5.11 -8.74
N GLU A 322 7.82 -5.68 -9.06
CA GLU A 322 8.62 -6.51 -8.16
C GLU A 322 9.38 -5.70 -7.10
N TYR A 323 9.32 -4.37 -7.16
CA TYR A 323 9.93 -3.49 -6.18
C TYR A 323 8.89 -2.76 -5.35
N GLY A 324 9.29 -2.45 -4.14
CA GLY A 324 8.63 -1.53 -3.23
C GLY A 324 9.66 -0.69 -2.51
N MET A 325 9.22 0.10 -1.56
CA MET A 325 10.11 0.86 -0.70
C MET A 325 9.60 0.91 0.74
N LEU A 326 10.53 0.92 1.68
CA LEU A 326 10.28 1.42 3.02
C LEU A 326 10.55 2.92 3.02
N VAL A 327 9.68 3.70 3.61
CA VAL A 327 9.91 5.12 3.83
C VAL A 327 10.14 5.37 5.31
N HIS A 328 11.18 6.13 5.63
CA HIS A 328 11.60 6.43 6.99
C HIS A 328 11.46 7.93 7.25
N LEU A 329 10.66 8.26 8.26
CA LEU A 329 10.52 9.61 8.79
C LEU A 329 11.34 9.71 10.08
N TYR A 330 12.32 10.59 10.09
CA TYR A 330 13.13 10.88 11.26
C TYR A 330 12.57 12.08 12.00
N VAL A 331 12.23 11.87 13.26
CA VAL A 331 11.55 12.85 14.13
C VAL A 331 12.49 13.36 15.20
N GLU A 332 12.56 14.66 15.36
CA GLU A 332 13.28 15.33 16.43
C GLU A 332 12.56 16.63 16.79
N GLY A 333 12.42 16.91 18.08
CA GLY A 333 11.74 18.12 18.54
C GLY A 333 10.31 18.26 18.02
N LYS A 334 9.57 17.13 17.93
CA LYS A 334 8.18 17.08 17.46
C LYS A 334 8.00 17.46 15.98
N LYS A 335 9.05 17.30 15.18
CA LYS A 335 9.04 17.59 13.72
C LYS A 335 9.74 16.50 12.94
N ILE A 336 9.32 16.30 11.71
CA ILE A 336 10.04 15.47 10.73
C ILE A 336 11.22 16.30 10.23
N VAL A 337 12.44 15.87 10.57
CA VAL A 337 13.68 16.59 10.23
C VAL A 337 14.41 15.95 9.04
N LYS A 338 14.10 14.71 8.72
CA LYS A 338 14.71 13.99 7.59
C LYS A 338 13.75 12.91 7.10
N THR A 339 13.73 12.67 5.79
CA THR A 339 13.01 11.58 5.15
C THR A 339 13.95 10.82 4.25
N THR A 340 13.94 9.49 4.40
CA THR A 340 14.73 8.58 3.56
C THR A 340 13.86 7.43 3.07
N TRP A 341 14.38 6.67 2.12
CA TRP A 341 13.75 5.46 1.64
C TRP A 341 14.74 4.33 1.40
N THR A 342 14.30 3.10 1.60
CA THR A 342 15.05 1.86 1.32
C THR A 342 14.32 1.10 0.22
N PRO A 343 14.97 0.77 -0.90
CA PRO A 343 14.39 -0.08 -1.93
C PRO A 343 14.27 -1.53 -1.46
N ILE A 344 13.08 -2.11 -1.70
CA ILE A 344 12.75 -3.50 -1.37
C ILE A 344 12.49 -4.26 -2.65
N LEU A 345 13.08 -5.45 -2.78
CA LEU A 345 12.77 -6.44 -3.81
C LEU A 345 11.76 -7.45 -3.24
N ASN A 346 10.67 -7.69 -3.93
CA ASN A 346 9.77 -8.79 -3.66
C ASN A 346 10.43 -10.08 -4.14
N TYR A 347 11.14 -10.74 -3.23
CA TYR A 347 11.97 -11.90 -3.52
C TYR A 347 11.19 -13.19 -3.34
N GLU A 348 11.12 -14.00 -4.40
CA GLU A 348 10.55 -15.34 -4.35
C GLU A 348 11.57 -16.36 -4.84
N LYS A 349 11.88 -17.32 -4.00
CA LYS A 349 12.63 -18.51 -4.39
C LYS A 349 11.64 -19.64 -4.59
N LYS A 350 11.79 -20.44 -5.66
CA LYS A 350 10.92 -21.59 -5.95
C LYS A 350 10.71 -22.45 -4.70
N GLY A 351 9.44 -22.60 -4.29
CA GLY A 351 9.05 -23.37 -3.11
C GLY A 351 9.22 -22.64 -1.78
N SER A 352 9.56 -21.34 -1.78
CA SER A 352 9.60 -20.48 -0.61
C SER A 352 8.52 -19.41 -0.66
N GLN A 353 8.37 -18.67 0.45
CA GLN A 353 7.47 -17.52 0.51
C GLN A 353 8.02 -16.35 -0.30
N VAL A 354 7.13 -15.44 -0.67
CA VAL A 354 7.52 -14.11 -1.17
C VAL A 354 7.91 -13.27 0.04
N SER A 355 9.10 -12.71 0.01
CA SER A 355 9.67 -11.94 1.11
C SER A 355 10.08 -10.56 0.62
N GLY A 356 9.80 -9.52 1.39
CA GLY A 356 10.43 -8.21 1.18
C GLY A 356 11.93 -8.30 1.50
N TYR A 357 12.79 -8.07 0.52
CA TYR A 357 14.24 -8.15 0.69
C TYR A 357 14.89 -6.79 0.41
N PRO A 358 15.56 -6.14 1.37
CA PRO A 358 16.30 -4.90 1.12
C PRO A 358 17.31 -5.10 -0.02
N VAL A 359 17.25 -4.26 -1.05
CA VAL A 359 18.01 -4.48 -2.29
C VAL A 359 19.52 -4.48 -2.05
N HIS A 360 20.04 -3.62 -1.16
CA HIS A 360 21.46 -3.58 -0.81
C HIS A 360 21.94 -4.88 -0.16
N GLU A 361 21.11 -5.54 0.67
CA GLU A 361 21.41 -6.83 1.27
C GLU A 361 21.31 -7.96 0.23
N TYR A 362 20.27 -7.93 -0.62
CA TYR A 362 20.12 -8.90 -1.70
C TYR A 362 21.32 -8.86 -2.66
N TYR A 363 21.80 -7.68 -3.03
CA TYR A 363 22.97 -7.50 -3.90
C TYR A 363 24.22 -8.23 -3.37
N LYS A 364 24.47 -8.17 -2.05
CA LYS A 364 25.61 -8.86 -1.40
C LYS A 364 25.57 -10.38 -1.57
N THR A 365 24.39 -10.96 -1.77
CA THR A 365 24.23 -12.41 -1.97
C THR A 365 24.49 -12.87 -3.41
N LEU A 366 24.51 -11.93 -4.38
CA LEU A 366 24.63 -12.26 -5.79
C LEU A 366 26.08 -12.62 -6.16
N LYS A 367 26.23 -13.81 -6.75
CA LYS A 367 27.52 -14.29 -7.31
C LYS A 367 27.62 -14.13 -8.83
N CYS A 368 26.49 -13.93 -9.52
CA CYS A 368 26.40 -13.86 -10.98
C CYS A 368 26.47 -12.42 -11.45
N GLU A 369 27.50 -12.05 -12.20
CA GLU A 369 27.69 -10.68 -12.71
C GLU A 369 26.53 -10.20 -13.60
N LYS A 370 25.93 -11.11 -14.40
CA LYS A 370 24.74 -10.77 -15.19
C LYS A 370 23.54 -10.35 -14.31
N LYS A 371 23.36 -11.03 -13.18
CA LYS A 371 22.29 -10.66 -12.21
C LYS A 371 22.61 -9.35 -11.50
N LYS A 372 23.87 -9.10 -11.14
CA LYS A 372 24.30 -7.82 -10.57
C LYS A 372 24.02 -6.67 -11.53
N ALA A 373 24.45 -6.82 -12.79
CA ALA A 373 24.23 -5.79 -13.82
C ALA A 373 22.74 -5.53 -14.09
N ALA A 374 21.89 -6.55 -14.06
CA ALA A 374 20.44 -6.39 -14.18
C ALA A 374 19.89 -5.59 -13.00
N LEU A 375 20.26 -5.95 -11.77
CA LEU A 375 19.83 -5.26 -10.56
C LEU A 375 20.30 -3.79 -10.52
N GLU A 376 21.53 -3.52 -11.00
CA GLU A 376 22.03 -2.14 -11.15
C GLU A 376 21.16 -1.30 -12.10
N LYS A 377 20.78 -1.91 -13.24
CA LYS A 377 19.91 -1.25 -14.21
C LYS A 377 18.55 -0.92 -13.59
N ASP A 378 17.97 -1.87 -12.86
CA ASP A 378 16.68 -1.68 -12.20
C ASP A 378 16.79 -0.62 -11.10
N MET A 379 17.85 -0.63 -10.30
CA MET A 379 18.07 0.37 -9.25
C MET A 379 18.22 1.79 -9.82
N LYS A 380 18.94 1.96 -10.93
CA LYS A 380 19.03 3.27 -11.59
C LYS A 380 17.68 3.76 -12.08
N LYS A 381 16.86 2.85 -12.64
CA LYS A 381 15.49 3.15 -13.08
C LYS A 381 14.59 3.48 -11.89
N LEU A 382 14.62 2.65 -10.84
CA LEU A 382 13.82 2.83 -9.63
C LEU A 382 14.13 4.18 -8.96
N TYR A 383 15.41 4.50 -8.81
CA TYR A 383 15.84 5.78 -8.26
C TYR A 383 15.31 6.96 -9.09
N GLY A 384 15.37 6.85 -10.42
CA GLY A 384 14.83 7.87 -11.33
C GLY A 384 13.31 8.04 -11.18
N VAL A 385 12.57 6.94 -11.03
CA VAL A 385 11.11 6.96 -10.81
C VAL A 385 10.78 7.62 -9.47
N VAL A 386 11.46 7.20 -8.41
CA VAL A 386 11.17 7.66 -7.04
C VAL A 386 11.58 9.11 -6.82
N THR A 387 12.73 9.54 -7.32
CA THR A 387 13.28 10.86 -7.00
C THR A 387 13.18 11.88 -8.14
N GLY A 388 12.87 11.45 -9.36
CA GLY A 388 12.95 12.29 -10.54
C GLY A 388 14.39 12.65 -10.96
N LYS A 389 15.41 12.05 -10.34
CA LYS A 389 16.82 12.38 -10.51
C LYS A 389 17.63 11.20 -11.06
N VAL A 390 18.78 11.46 -11.61
CA VAL A 390 19.74 10.43 -12.02
C VAL A 390 20.58 10.00 -10.81
N LEU A 391 20.62 8.68 -10.55
CA LEU A 391 21.45 8.12 -9.47
C LEU A 391 22.94 8.36 -9.77
N LYS A 392 23.64 9.01 -8.84
CA LYS A 392 25.08 9.26 -8.89
C LYS A 392 25.77 8.62 -7.68
N GLY A 393 26.98 8.11 -7.88
CA GLY A 393 27.79 7.49 -6.84
C GLY A 393 27.35 6.06 -6.52
N GLU A 394 27.37 5.70 -5.23
CA GLU A 394 27.06 4.34 -4.77
C GLU A 394 25.60 3.96 -5.09
N ILE A 395 25.45 2.77 -5.74
CA ILE A 395 24.14 2.32 -6.25
C ILE A 395 23.35 1.54 -5.17
N PHE A 396 24.04 0.84 -4.28
CA PHE A 396 23.38 -0.06 -3.30
C PHE A 396 23.54 0.46 -1.88
N ARG A 397 22.84 1.54 -1.56
CA ARG A 397 22.80 2.11 -0.20
C ARG A 397 21.70 1.46 0.62
N GLU A 398 21.86 1.45 1.96
CA GLU A 398 20.79 1.06 2.87
C GLU A 398 19.62 2.03 2.77
N GLU A 399 19.92 3.34 2.76
CA GLU A 399 18.92 4.41 2.65
C GLU A 399 19.35 5.48 1.65
N TYR A 400 18.38 6.07 0.98
CA TYR A 400 18.52 7.24 0.10
C TYR A 400 17.72 8.40 0.67
N ASP A 401 18.28 9.59 0.67
CA ASP A 401 17.56 10.82 1.05
C ASP A 401 16.52 11.20 -0.02
N LEU A 402 15.39 11.76 0.40
CA LEU A 402 14.39 12.37 -0.47
C LEU A 402 14.59 13.88 -0.61
#